data_354ee51785c50215f6dfcb2b043a430c
#
_entry.id   354ee51785c50215f6dfcb2b043a430c
#
_cell.length_a   1.000
_cell.length_b   1.000
_cell.length_c   1.000
_cell.angle_alpha   90.00
_cell.angle_beta   90.00
_cell.angle_gamma   90.00
#
_symmetry.space_group_name_H-M   'P 1'
#
loop_
_entity.id
_entity.type
_entity.pdbx_description
1 polymer ?
#
loop_
_entity_poly.entity_id
_entity_poly.type
_entity_poly.pdbx_seq_one_letter_code
_entity_poly.pdbx_strand_id
1 'polypeptide(L)'
;MSFLMVIPKKANAAEIIPVNISVKYGQTEARKIFNMINDMRTSSTDAWYWNEDDTTKTTCSALSELAYDYDLERLAMKRAAEIALSYSHTRPNGGRSFSVYSEEGITNWRALGENIAAGYLSAEAVNMGWREDNENYVGQGHRRNMLSADFNCVGIGHVYYNGYHYWVEEFAYRTSVNTTETAANDSEQPAALS
;
A
#
# COMPACT_ATOMS: atom_id res chain seq x y z
N MET A 1 -14.09 10.44 -58.91
CA MET A 1 -13.53 10.75 -57.61
C MET A 1 -13.55 9.49 -56.76
N SER A 2 -12.38 8.88 -56.53
CA SER A 2 -12.27 7.63 -55.75
C SER A 2 -11.98 8.01 -54.31
N PHE A 3 -12.89 7.66 -53.37
CA PHE A 3 -12.70 7.88 -51.92
C PHE A 3 -11.80 6.76 -51.38
N LEU A 4 -10.59 7.11 -50.99
CA LEU A 4 -9.70 6.21 -50.25
C LEU A 4 -10.18 6.11 -48.81
N MET A 5 -10.80 5.00 -48.43
CA MET A 5 -11.17 4.71 -47.05
C MET A 5 -9.90 4.32 -46.28
N VAL A 6 -9.40 5.21 -45.41
CA VAL A 6 -8.32 4.90 -44.47
C VAL A 6 -8.94 4.11 -43.31
N ILE A 7 -8.72 2.82 -43.29
CA ILE A 7 -9.08 1.96 -42.12
C ILE A 7 -8.08 2.27 -41.00
N PRO A 8 -8.53 2.73 -39.82
CA PRO A 8 -7.62 2.95 -38.71
C PRO A 8 -7.03 1.60 -38.29
N LYS A 9 -5.69 1.52 -38.28
CA LYS A 9 -4.97 0.37 -37.74
C LYS A 9 -5.34 0.26 -36.25
N LYS A 10 -5.95 -0.88 -35.87
CA LYS A 10 -6.20 -1.22 -34.46
C LYS A 10 -4.85 -1.16 -33.74
N ALA A 11 -4.72 -0.29 -32.75
CA ALA A 11 -3.55 -0.30 -31.88
C ALA A 11 -3.53 -1.67 -31.17
N ASN A 12 -2.47 -2.43 -31.35
CA ASN A 12 -2.27 -3.66 -30.57
C ASN A 12 -2.18 -3.27 -29.10
N ALA A 13 -2.93 -3.95 -28.24
CA ALA A 13 -2.72 -3.85 -26.80
C ALA A 13 -1.24 -4.16 -26.52
N ALA A 14 -0.62 -3.36 -25.65
CA ALA A 14 0.75 -3.63 -25.22
C ALA A 14 0.80 -5.05 -24.61
N GLU A 15 1.77 -5.84 -25.04
CA GLU A 15 1.98 -7.18 -24.49
C GLU A 15 2.56 -7.03 -23.08
N ILE A 16 1.89 -7.61 -22.08
CA ILE A 16 2.38 -7.64 -20.70
C ILE A 16 3.35 -8.83 -20.60
N ILE A 17 4.63 -8.52 -20.40
CA ILE A 17 5.68 -9.53 -20.25
C ILE A 17 5.91 -9.75 -18.75
N PRO A 18 5.68 -10.98 -18.21
CA PRO A 18 6.00 -11.28 -16.82
C PRO A 18 7.50 -11.11 -16.56
N VAL A 19 7.83 -10.42 -15.48
CA VAL A 19 9.22 -10.20 -15.04
C VAL A 19 9.42 -10.89 -13.69
N ASN A 20 10.49 -11.68 -13.58
CA ASN A 20 10.94 -12.24 -12.31
C ASN A 20 12.12 -11.42 -11.78
N ILE A 21 11.98 -10.88 -10.58
CA ILE A 21 13.08 -10.27 -9.85
C ILE A 21 13.33 -11.07 -8.56
N SER A 22 14.59 -11.14 -8.11
CA SER A 22 14.91 -11.69 -6.79
C SER A 22 14.88 -10.55 -5.79
N VAL A 23 14.00 -10.64 -4.79
CA VAL A 23 13.88 -9.67 -3.71
C VAL A 23 14.10 -10.37 -2.38
N LYS A 24 14.67 -9.66 -1.40
CA LYS A 24 14.67 -10.11 -0.01
C LYS A 24 13.44 -9.57 0.68
N TYR A 25 12.55 -10.45 1.09
CA TYR A 25 11.40 -10.09 1.89
C TYR A 25 11.80 -9.75 3.32
N GLY A 26 10.96 -8.96 4.02
CA GLY A 26 11.17 -8.52 5.40
C GLY A 26 9.84 -8.41 6.14
N GLN A 27 9.05 -9.51 6.19
CA GLN A 27 7.74 -9.50 6.83
C GLN A 27 7.83 -9.28 8.34
N THR A 28 8.84 -9.84 9.02
CA THR A 28 9.05 -9.59 10.46
C THR A 28 9.20 -8.10 10.75
N GLU A 29 9.94 -7.39 9.91
CA GLU A 29 10.12 -5.94 10.07
C GLU A 29 8.84 -5.16 9.71
N ALA A 30 8.15 -5.55 8.63
CA ALA A 30 6.90 -4.92 8.22
C ALA A 30 5.81 -5.01 9.30
N ARG A 31 5.66 -6.16 9.94
CA ARG A 31 4.64 -6.40 10.98
C ARG A 31 4.77 -5.47 12.20
N LYS A 32 5.96 -4.94 12.49
CA LYS A 32 6.15 -3.98 13.59
C LYS A 32 5.36 -2.69 13.40
N ILE A 33 5.12 -2.29 12.15
CA ILE A 33 4.40 -1.06 11.81
C ILE A 33 2.93 -1.13 12.28
N PHE A 34 2.33 -2.32 12.31
CA PHE A 34 0.94 -2.53 12.71
C PHE A 34 0.61 -1.93 14.09
N ASN A 35 1.43 -2.20 15.09
CA ASN A 35 1.22 -1.65 16.43
C ASN A 35 1.37 -0.13 16.43
N MET A 36 2.36 0.41 15.68
CA MET A 36 2.58 1.86 15.59
C MET A 36 1.42 2.61 14.94
N ILE A 37 0.76 2.00 13.93
CA ILE A 37 -0.47 2.56 13.35
C ILE A 37 -1.58 2.60 14.40
N ASN A 38 -1.81 1.51 15.12
CA ASN A 38 -2.87 1.42 16.12
C ASN A 38 -2.62 2.33 17.32
N ASP A 39 -1.36 2.45 17.78
CA ASP A 39 -0.97 3.42 18.80
C ASP A 39 -1.33 4.85 18.37
N MET A 40 -1.06 5.22 17.13
CA MET A 40 -1.44 6.53 16.59
C MET A 40 -2.96 6.69 16.51
N ARG A 41 -3.70 5.68 15.98
CA ARG A 41 -5.16 5.74 15.80
C ARG A 41 -5.92 5.89 17.11
N THR A 42 -5.42 5.28 18.18
CA THR A 42 -6.05 5.30 19.52
C THR A 42 -5.52 6.40 20.44
N SER A 43 -4.50 7.15 19.97
CA SER A 43 -3.91 8.25 20.74
C SER A 43 -4.86 9.46 20.81
N SER A 44 -5.05 10.00 22.00
CA SER A 44 -5.81 11.24 22.19
C SER A 44 -5.08 12.49 21.71
N THR A 45 -3.79 12.40 21.45
CA THR A 45 -2.92 13.54 21.06
C THR A 45 -2.42 13.44 19.63
N ASP A 46 -2.21 12.22 19.10
CA ASP A 46 -1.60 12.00 17.79
C ASP A 46 -2.60 11.72 16.66
N ALA A 47 -3.83 11.30 17.01
CA ALA A 47 -4.89 11.01 16.04
C ALA A 47 -5.52 12.31 15.53
N TRP A 48 -4.84 13.01 14.66
CA TRP A 48 -5.31 14.25 14.04
C TRP A 48 -4.69 14.44 12.64
N TYR A 49 -5.31 15.26 11.80
CA TYR A 49 -4.73 15.77 10.56
C TYR A 49 -5.21 17.20 10.28
N TRP A 50 -4.47 17.94 9.44
CA TRP A 50 -4.88 19.26 9.00
C TRP A 50 -6.10 19.18 8.08
N ASN A 51 -6.98 20.18 8.18
CA ASN A 51 -8.01 20.44 7.19
C ASN A 51 -7.42 21.23 6.01
N GLU A 52 -8.17 21.33 4.91
CA GLU A 52 -7.73 22.02 3.67
C GLU A 52 -7.35 23.50 3.88
N ASP A 53 -7.73 24.10 5.00
CA ASP A 53 -7.40 25.47 5.37
C ASP A 53 -5.99 25.61 5.99
N ASP A 54 -5.31 24.52 6.28
CA ASP A 54 -4.00 24.42 6.98
C ASP A 54 -3.95 25.17 8.32
N THR A 55 -5.11 25.52 8.88
CA THR A 55 -5.23 26.29 10.15
C THR A 55 -6.04 25.57 11.20
N THR A 56 -6.96 24.71 10.79
CA THR A 56 -7.76 23.85 11.68
C THR A 56 -7.40 22.40 11.51
N LYS A 57 -7.64 21.60 12.58
CA LYS A 57 -7.34 20.16 12.59
C LYS A 57 -8.63 19.36 12.79
N THR A 58 -8.74 18.26 12.05
CA THR A 58 -9.66 17.20 12.40
C THR A 58 -9.00 16.31 13.45
N THR A 59 -9.64 16.16 14.61
CA THR A 59 -9.23 15.22 15.64
C THR A 59 -10.01 13.94 15.47
N CYS A 60 -9.29 12.84 15.31
CA CYS A 60 -9.84 11.50 15.10
C CYS A 60 -10.04 10.80 16.46
N SER A 61 -10.79 11.41 17.37
CA SER A 61 -11.07 10.82 18.69
C SER A 61 -11.89 9.54 18.56
N ALA A 62 -11.47 8.49 19.26
CA ALA A 62 -12.16 7.21 19.34
C ALA A 62 -12.17 6.37 18.04
N LEU A 63 -11.11 6.45 17.22
CA LEU A 63 -10.92 5.45 16.18
C LEU A 63 -10.68 4.08 16.80
N SER A 64 -11.31 3.06 16.23
CA SER A 64 -11.00 1.67 16.56
C SER A 64 -9.62 1.29 16.00
N GLU A 65 -8.98 0.36 16.68
CA GLU A 65 -7.82 -0.33 16.10
C GLU A 65 -8.20 -1.02 14.78
N LEU A 66 -7.25 -1.06 13.85
CA LEU A 66 -7.34 -1.93 12.68
C LEU A 66 -7.01 -3.36 13.09
N ALA A 67 -7.60 -4.33 12.42
CA ALA A 67 -7.14 -5.72 12.46
C ALA A 67 -5.97 -5.91 11.48
N TYR A 68 -4.99 -6.75 11.83
CA TYR A 68 -4.01 -7.20 10.86
C TYR A 68 -4.63 -8.26 9.95
N ASP A 69 -4.52 -8.07 8.64
CA ASP A 69 -5.10 -8.96 7.64
C ASP A 69 -4.01 -9.65 6.82
N TYR A 70 -3.86 -10.95 7.00
CA TYR A 70 -2.81 -11.74 6.35
C TYR A 70 -3.04 -11.94 4.84
N ASP A 71 -4.28 -11.76 4.34
CA ASP A 71 -4.50 -11.66 2.90
C ASP A 71 -3.97 -10.33 2.35
N LEU A 72 -4.22 -9.22 3.05
CA LEU A 72 -3.68 -7.92 2.67
C LEU A 72 -2.15 -7.87 2.83
N GLU A 73 -1.57 -8.56 3.83
CA GLU A 73 -0.11 -8.69 3.93
C GLU A 73 0.47 -9.30 2.66
N ARG A 74 -0.14 -10.38 2.15
CA ARG A 74 0.30 -11.01 0.90
C ARG A 74 0.23 -10.05 -0.28
N LEU A 75 -0.84 -9.24 -0.37
CA LEU A 75 -0.96 -8.17 -1.37
C LEU A 75 0.12 -7.12 -1.20
N ALA A 76 0.33 -6.62 0.01
CA ALA A 76 1.31 -5.59 0.31
C ALA A 76 2.74 -6.07 -0.01
N MET A 77 3.07 -7.35 0.23
CA MET A 77 4.35 -7.94 -0.15
C MET A 77 4.53 -7.99 -1.67
N LYS A 78 3.48 -8.34 -2.42
CA LYS A 78 3.50 -8.28 -3.89
C LYS A 78 3.68 -6.86 -4.39
N ARG A 79 2.91 -5.91 -3.86
CA ARG A 79 3.02 -4.49 -4.19
C ARG A 79 4.41 -3.92 -3.85
N ALA A 80 5.01 -4.32 -2.72
CA ALA A 80 6.36 -3.92 -2.35
C ALA A 80 7.40 -4.36 -3.40
N ALA A 81 7.26 -5.56 -3.96
CA ALA A 81 8.09 -6.02 -5.06
C ALA A 81 7.80 -5.26 -6.39
N GLU A 82 6.53 -4.93 -6.66
CA GLU A 82 6.15 -4.13 -7.84
C GLU A 82 6.72 -2.70 -7.78
N ILE A 83 6.62 -2.02 -6.63
CA ILE A 83 7.19 -0.67 -6.48
C ILE A 83 8.72 -0.66 -6.46
N ALA A 84 9.36 -1.79 -6.12
CA ALA A 84 10.81 -1.95 -6.28
C ALA A 84 11.24 -1.95 -7.76
N LEU A 85 10.37 -2.41 -8.67
CA LEU A 85 10.59 -2.35 -10.11
C LEU A 85 10.19 -0.97 -10.68
N SER A 86 9.06 -0.42 -10.23
CA SER A 86 8.54 0.87 -10.69
C SER A 86 7.80 1.58 -9.55
N TYR A 87 8.46 2.58 -8.92
CA TYR A 87 7.91 3.31 -7.78
C TYR A 87 6.72 4.17 -8.18
N SER A 88 5.53 3.61 -8.06
CA SER A 88 4.27 4.24 -8.44
C SER A 88 3.07 3.53 -7.83
N HIS A 89 1.95 4.26 -7.64
CA HIS A 89 0.65 3.65 -7.41
C HIS A 89 0.10 2.95 -8.67
N THR A 90 0.59 3.28 -9.87
CA THR A 90 0.33 2.51 -11.08
C THR A 90 1.23 1.28 -11.08
N ARG A 91 0.64 0.11 -11.27
CA ARG A 91 1.37 -1.17 -11.30
C ARG A 91 2.23 -1.29 -12.55
N PRO A 92 3.29 -2.12 -12.54
CA PRO A 92 4.14 -2.32 -13.73
C PRO A 92 3.38 -2.75 -14.99
N ASN A 93 2.26 -3.46 -14.84
CA ASN A 93 1.38 -3.86 -15.94
C ASN A 93 0.45 -2.73 -16.45
N GLY A 94 0.57 -1.50 -15.92
CA GLY A 94 -0.29 -0.37 -16.24
C GLY A 94 -1.64 -0.35 -15.51
N GLY A 95 -1.92 -1.35 -14.68
CA GLY A 95 -3.12 -1.40 -13.85
C GLY A 95 -3.08 -0.42 -12.68
N ARG A 96 -4.24 -0.08 -12.13
CA ARG A 96 -4.32 0.69 -10.87
C ARG A 96 -3.80 -0.19 -9.71
N SER A 97 -3.27 0.40 -8.64
CA SER A 97 -2.82 -0.33 -7.45
C SER A 97 -3.83 -1.37 -6.99
N PHE A 98 -5.07 -0.97 -6.81
CA PHE A 98 -6.13 -1.85 -6.32
C PHE A 98 -6.59 -2.96 -7.28
N SER A 99 -6.10 -3.00 -8.52
CA SER A 99 -6.35 -4.16 -9.41
C SER A 99 -5.75 -5.45 -8.87
N VAL A 100 -4.74 -5.36 -8.01
CA VAL A 100 -4.13 -6.51 -7.33
C VAL A 100 -5.12 -7.27 -6.45
N TYR A 101 -6.13 -6.60 -5.88
CA TYR A 101 -7.14 -7.25 -5.03
C TYR A 101 -7.95 -8.29 -5.79
N SER A 102 -8.49 -7.92 -6.95
CA SER A 102 -9.25 -8.86 -7.78
C SER A 102 -8.36 -9.95 -8.38
N GLU A 103 -7.12 -9.64 -8.72
CA GLU A 103 -6.14 -10.61 -9.20
C GLU A 103 -5.84 -11.69 -8.15
N GLU A 104 -5.75 -11.31 -6.88
CA GLU A 104 -5.53 -12.20 -5.75
C GLU A 104 -6.83 -12.78 -5.14
N GLY A 105 -7.97 -12.55 -5.80
CA GLY A 105 -9.28 -13.11 -5.39
C GLY A 105 -9.92 -12.44 -4.19
N ILE A 106 -9.46 -11.24 -3.80
CA ILE A 106 -10.01 -10.49 -2.67
C ILE A 106 -11.10 -9.55 -3.20
N THR A 107 -12.37 -9.90 -2.95
CA THR A 107 -13.53 -9.16 -3.48
C THR A 107 -14.47 -8.62 -2.40
N ASN A 108 -14.26 -8.98 -1.13
CA ASN A 108 -15.13 -8.66 0.00
C ASN A 108 -14.73 -7.33 0.68
N TRP A 109 -14.56 -6.27 -0.09
CA TRP A 109 -14.18 -4.96 0.40
C TRP A 109 -15.16 -3.86 -0.07
N ARG A 110 -15.18 -2.71 0.61
CA ARG A 110 -15.95 -1.51 0.24
C ARG A 110 -15.14 -0.21 0.24
N ALA A 111 -13.97 -0.21 0.87
CA ALA A 111 -13.03 0.90 0.86
C ALA A 111 -11.62 0.35 0.78
N LEU A 112 -10.72 1.05 0.08
CA LEU A 112 -9.32 0.67 -0.11
C LEU A 112 -8.43 1.91 0.01
N GLY A 113 -7.21 1.72 0.54
CA GLY A 113 -6.16 2.73 0.60
C GLY A 113 -4.78 2.09 0.49
N GLU A 114 -3.84 2.79 -0.14
CA GLU A 114 -2.45 2.35 -0.27
C GLU A 114 -1.51 3.47 0.16
N ASN A 115 -0.53 3.15 1.02
CA ASN A 115 0.64 3.97 1.27
C ASN A 115 1.87 3.25 0.73
N ILE A 116 2.74 3.96 0.02
CA ILE A 116 4.00 3.44 -0.49
C ILE A 116 5.17 4.30 -0.03
N ALA A 117 6.31 3.67 0.23
CA ALA A 117 7.55 4.38 0.55
C ALA A 117 8.79 3.63 0.05
N ALA A 118 9.88 4.36 -0.16
CA ALA A 118 11.18 3.80 -0.51
C ALA A 118 12.31 4.50 0.26
N GLY A 119 13.39 3.76 0.54
CA GLY A 119 14.62 4.30 1.11
C GLY A 119 14.68 4.34 2.65
N TYR A 120 13.59 4.10 3.36
CA TYR A 120 13.59 4.03 4.82
C TYR A 120 14.19 2.69 5.29
N LEU A 121 15.10 2.74 6.27
CA LEU A 121 15.91 1.59 6.66
C LEU A 121 15.26 0.70 7.73
N SER A 122 14.20 1.16 8.37
CA SER A 122 13.49 0.39 9.42
C SER A 122 11.99 0.69 9.43
N ALA A 123 11.24 -0.16 10.13
CA ALA A 123 9.81 0.02 10.37
C ALA A 123 9.49 1.35 11.06
N GLU A 124 10.28 1.71 12.07
CA GLU A 124 10.11 2.97 12.81
C GLU A 124 10.35 4.18 11.89
N ALA A 125 11.39 4.11 11.05
CA ALA A 125 11.73 5.21 10.14
C ALA A 125 10.64 5.44 9.09
N VAL A 126 10.12 4.38 8.46
CA VAL A 126 9.04 4.52 7.46
C VAL A 126 7.73 4.95 8.10
N ASN A 127 7.37 4.41 9.26
CA ASN A 127 6.19 4.84 9.99
C ASN A 127 6.26 6.33 10.36
N MET A 128 7.41 6.82 10.83
CA MET A 128 7.64 8.25 11.07
C MET A 128 7.49 9.08 9.79
N GLY A 129 7.95 8.56 8.65
CA GLY A 129 7.75 9.20 7.34
C GLY A 129 6.28 9.33 6.97
N TRP A 130 5.50 8.26 7.12
CA TRP A 130 4.07 8.25 6.82
C TRP A 130 3.20 9.02 7.82
N ARG A 131 3.68 9.25 9.04
CA ARG A 131 2.99 10.10 10.01
C ARG A 131 2.84 11.54 9.53
N GLU A 132 3.77 12.04 8.73
CA GLU A 132 3.69 13.38 8.10
C GLU A 132 3.33 14.48 9.13
N ASP A 133 3.89 14.38 10.35
CA ASP A 133 3.54 15.23 11.50
C ASP A 133 3.80 16.72 11.23
N ASN A 134 4.77 17.03 10.36
CA ASN A 134 5.20 18.39 10.04
C ASN A 134 4.71 18.87 8.66
N GLU A 135 3.89 18.08 7.98
CA GLU A 135 3.34 18.42 6.67
C GLU A 135 2.02 19.19 6.81
N ASN A 136 1.66 19.95 5.76
CA ASN A 136 0.35 20.56 5.62
C ASN A 136 -0.69 19.54 5.12
N TYR A 137 -1.95 19.96 4.92
CA TYR A 137 -3.03 19.07 4.45
C TYR A 137 -2.64 18.28 3.19
N VAL A 138 -2.06 18.95 2.21
CA VAL A 138 -1.68 18.29 0.94
C VAL A 138 -0.62 17.21 1.18
N GLY A 139 0.35 17.48 2.06
CA GLY A 139 1.42 16.55 2.41
C GLY A 139 0.98 15.40 3.33
N GLN A 140 -0.17 15.49 4.00
CA GLN A 140 -0.66 14.48 4.96
C GLN A 140 -1.50 13.36 4.33
N GLY A 141 -1.23 12.96 3.10
CA GLY A 141 -1.96 11.90 2.42
C GLY A 141 -1.84 10.54 3.08
N HIS A 142 -0.62 10.13 3.46
CA HIS A 142 -0.37 8.86 4.13
C HIS A 142 -0.97 8.86 5.54
N ARG A 143 -0.80 9.97 6.28
CA ARG A 143 -1.39 10.15 7.60
C ARG A 143 -2.90 9.97 7.59
N ARG A 144 -3.60 10.58 6.62
CA ARG A 144 -5.07 10.47 6.50
C ARG A 144 -5.51 9.03 6.20
N ASN A 145 -4.75 8.26 5.42
CA ASN A 145 -5.02 6.84 5.24
C ASN A 145 -4.91 6.08 6.57
N MET A 146 -3.81 6.28 7.32
CA MET A 146 -3.61 5.64 8.62
C MET A 146 -4.73 5.98 9.62
N LEU A 147 -5.30 7.19 9.55
CA LEU A 147 -6.35 7.69 10.44
C LEU A 147 -7.77 7.59 9.85
N SER A 148 -7.95 6.96 8.69
CA SER A 148 -9.29 6.84 8.10
C SER A 148 -10.20 5.92 8.92
N ALA A 149 -11.42 6.38 9.19
CA ALA A 149 -12.49 5.59 9.79
C ALA A 149 -13.13 4.60 8.79
N ASP A 150 -12.84 4.78 7.49
CA ASP A 150 -13.38 3.92 6.44
C ASP A 150 -12.66 2.57 6.33
N PHE A 151 -11.57 2.36 7.07
CA PHE A 151 -10.83 1.11 7.08
C PHE A 151 -11.00 0.37 8.41
N ASN A 152 -11.02 -0.96 8.36
CA ASN A 152 -11.05 -1.84 9.53
C ASN A 152 -9.89 -2.84 9.58
N CYS A 153 -9.08 -2.91 8.54
CA CYS A 153 -7.92 -3.79 8.51
C CYS A 153 -6.79 -3.22 7.65
N VAL A 154 -5.59 -3.76 7.88
CA VAL A 154 -4.36 -3.41 7.15
C VAL A 154 -3.48 -4.65 6.99
N GLY A 155 -2.78 -4.73 5.86
CA GLY A 155 -1.65 -5.62 5.64
C GLY A 155 -0.43 -4.80 5.23
N ILE A 156 0.76 -5.22 5.64
CA ILE A 156 1.99 -4.44 5.47
C ILE A 156 3.04 -5.28 4.79
N GLY A 157 3.69 -4.72 3.77
CA GLY A 157 4.72 -5.36 2.99
C GLY A 157 6.04 -4.61 3.02
N HIS A 158 7.13 -5.38 3.00
CA HIS A 158 8.48 -4.85 2.90
C HIS A 158 9.35 -5.77 2.06
N VAL A 159 10.11 -5.16 1.14
CA VAL A 159 11.17 -5.84 0.40
C VAL A 159 12.44 -4.99 0.35
N TYR A 160 13.58 -5.68 0.27
CA TYR A 160 14.86 -5.08 -0.06
C TYR A 160 15.27 -5.53 -1.47
N TYR A 161 15.60 -4.57 -2.33
CA TYR A 161 16.00 -4.81 -3.70
C TYR A 161 17.02 -3.76 -4.18
N ASN A 162 18.10 -4.19 -4.80
CA ASN A 162 19.13 -3.31 -5.36
C ASN A 162 19.64 -2.20 -4.43
N GLY A 163 19.82 -2.51 -3.15
CA GLY A 163 20.34 -1.55 -2.15
C GLY A 163 19.29 -0.67 -1.49
N TYR A 164 18.01 -0.80 -1.84
CA TYR A 164 16.92 0.01 -1.31
C TYR A 164 15.84 -0.84 -0.64
N HIS A 165 15.19 -0.26 0.36
CA HIS A 165 14.02 -0.80 1.03
C HIS A 165 12.76 -0.19 0.42
N TYR A 166 11.73 -1.01 0.20
CA TYR A 166 10.43 -0.62 -0.33
C TYR A 166 9.34 -1.12 0.60
N TRP A 167 8.39 -0.25 0.93
CA TRP A 167 7.38 -0.46 1.94
C TRP A 167 6.01 -0.14 1.40
N VAL A 168 5.02 -0.94 1.79
CA VAL A 168 3.62 -0.77 1.39
C VAL A 168 2.71 -1.05 2.57
N GLU A 169 1.71 -0.19 2.78
CA GLU A 169 0.53 -0.45 3.61
C GLU A 169 -0.68 -0.56 2.70
N GLU A 170 -1.38 -1.68 2.77
CA GLU A 170 -2.67 -1.90 2.11
C GLU A 170 -3.78 -1.85 3.15
N PHE A 171 -4.61 -0.83 3.08
CA PHE A 171 -5.76 -0.63 3.95
C PHE A 171 -7.04 -1.07 3.26
N ALA A 172 -7.96 -1.64 4.02
CA ALA A 172 -9.29 -1.96 3.50
C ALA A 172 -10.38 -1.87 4.58
N TYR A 173 -11.62 -1.71 4.14
CA TYR A 173 -12.78 -2.18 4.89
C TYR A 173 -13.22 -3.51 4.31
N ARG A 174 -13.04 -4.60 5.07
CA ARG A 174 -13.45 -5.94 4.65
C ARG A 174 -14.55 -6.49 5.56
N THR A 175 -15.51 -7.19 4.97
CA THR A 175 -16.58 -7.87 5.73
C THR A 175 -16.11 -9.18 6.37
N SER A 176 -14.99 -9.72 5.89
CA SER A 176 -14.30 -10.88 6.48
C SER A 176 -12.79 -10.61 6.39
N VAL A 177 -12.15 -10.49 7.55
CA VAL A 177 -10.70 -10.24 7.71
C VAL A 177 -10.01 -11.55 8.04
N ASN A 178 -8.90 -11.86 7.36
CA ASN A 178 -8.11 -13.03 7.65
C ASN A 178 -7.06 -12.71 8.74
N THR A 179 -7.38 -13.04 9.98
CA THR A 179 -6.49 -12.85 11.15
C THR A 179 -5.63 -14.08 11.46
N THR A 180 -5.65 -15.11 10.61
CA THR A 180 -4.83 -16.31 10.83
C THR A 180 -3.38 -16.02 10.52
N GLU A 181 -2.56 -15.98 11.56
CA GLU A 181 -1.15 -15.69 11.44
C GLU A 181 -0.42 -16.76 10.62
N THR A 182 0.38 -16.29 9.67
CA THR A 182 1.29 -17.14 8.88
C THR A 182 2.74 -16.89 9.33
N ALA A 183 3.62 -17.87 9.09
CA ALA A 183 5.05 -17.68 9.33
C ALA A 183 5.57 -16.49 8.49
N ALA A 184 6.34 -15.61 9.12
CA ALA A 184 6.95 -14.49 8.43
C ALA A 184 7.98 -14.96 7.39
N ASN A 185 7.95 -14.34 6.21
CA ASN A 185 8.93 -14.56 5.16
C ASN A 185 9.99 -13.45 5.21
N ASP A 186 11.21 -13.79 5.59
CA ASP A 186 12.36 -12.89 5.62
C ASP A 186 13.49 -13.37 4.68
N SER A 187 13.16 -14.22 3.73
CA SER A 187 14.11 -14.85 2.81
C SER A 187 14.18 -14.12 1.46
N GLU A 188 15.26 -14.37 0.74
CA GLU A 188 15.40 -13.98 -0.66
C GLU A 188 14.65 -14.97 -1.54
N GLN A 189 13.75 -14.47 -2.38
CA GLN A 189 12.91 -15.27 -3.26
C GLN A 189 12.62 -14.57 -4.57
N PRO A 190 12.36 -15.31 -5.66
CA PRO A 190 11.81 -14.74 -6.88
C PRO A 190 10.41 -14.15 -6.61
N ALA A 191 10.17 -12.94 -7.08
CA ALA A 191 8.84 -12.34 -7.17
C ALA A 191 8.44 -12.30 -8.66
N ALA A 192 7.35 -12.99 -8.99
CA ALA A 192 6.77 -12.94 -10.34
C ALA A 192 5.86 -11.71 -10.44
N LEU A 193 6.21 -10.77 -11.30
CA LEU A 193 5.51 -9.51 -11.51
C LEU A 193 4.92 -9.46 -12.91
N SER A 194 3.70 -8.98 -13.03
CA SER A 194 2.96 -8.86 -14.30
C SER A 194 2.46 -7.44 -14.51
#